data_8f38f04f836acc20c0a5cd25a3684ab5
#
_entry.id   8f38f04f836acc20c0a5cd25a3684ab5
#
_cell.length_a   1.000
_cell.length_b   1.000
_cell.length_c   1.000
_cell.angle_alpha   90.00
_cell.angle_beta   90.00
_cell.angle_gamma   90.00
#
_symmetry.space_group_name_H-M   'P 1'
#
loop_
_entity.id
_entity.type
_entity.pdbx_description
1 polymer ?
#
loop_
_entity_poly.entity_id
_entity_poly.type
_entity_poly.pdbx_seq_one_letter_code
_entity_poly.pdbx_strand_id
1 'polypeptide(L)'
;MLLIVPETMFDEPTGVPGCPARPELRSHLDVPKRSPFTNEGLAALLHAVTHIEFNAINLALDAIWRFAGMPENYYLDWLTVAAEEAHHFSLLRAHLQSMGYDYGDFPAHTGLWDMTEKTKSDVLARMALVPRTLEARGLDATPPMQAKLRKVGTPDALRAVEILDVILRDEIGHVAIGNHWYRYLCQQRGLDPVAHYAVLAKQYDAPRIKGPLNLDARRKAGFEAAELELLNLHA
;
A
#
# COMPACT_ATOMS: atom_id res chain seq x y z
N MET A 1 19.68 -0.28 -21.16
CA MET A 1 18.39 0.29 -21.63
C MET A 1 17.32 -0.73 -21.30
N LEU A 2 16.38 -0.37 -20.45
CA LEU A 2 15.23 -1.25 -20.14
C LEU A 2 14.34 -1.32 -21.39
N LEU A 3 14.01 -2.52 -21.86
CA LEU A 3 13.07 -2.71 -22.98
C LEU A 3 11.72 -3.08 -22.36
N ILE A 4 10.76 -2.18 -22.50
CA ILE A 4 9.35 -2.44 -22.12
C ILE A 4 8.61 -2.92 -23.38
N VAL A 5 7.93 -4.06 -23.25
CA VAL A 5 7.11 -4.64 -24.32
C VAL A 5 5.67 -4.78 -23.81
N PRO A 6 4.85 -3.70 -23.91
CA PRO A 6 3.53 -3.61 -23.27
C PRO A 6 2.56 -4.73 -23.64
N GLU A 7 2.66 -5.24 -24.86
CA GLU A 7 1.74 -6.27 -25.39
C GLU A 7 2.08 -7.70 -24.91
N THR A 8 3.16 -7.88 -24.15
CA THR A 8 3.55 -9.21 -23.68
C THR A 8 2.57 -9.69 -22.62
N MET A 9 1.94 -10.83 -22.88
CA MET A 9 1.09 -11.54 -21.91
C MET A 9 1.85 -12.71 -21.35
N PHE A 10 1.70 -12.95 -20.06
CA PHE A 10 2.29 -14.07 -19.36
C PHE A 10 1.21 -14.96 -18.75
N ASP A 11 1.42 -16.27 -18.78
CA ASP A 11 0.59 -17.21 -18.01
C ASP A 11 0.86 -17.05 -16.51
N GLU A 12 -0.19 -17.12 -15.71
CA GLU A 12 -0.07 -17.00 -14.25
C GLU A 12 0.61 -18.27 -13.69
N PRO A 13 1.82 -18.14 -13.12
CA PRO A 13 2.47 -19.29 -12.49
C PRO A 13 1.80 -19.64 -11.16
N THR A 14 1.97 -20.86 -10.71
CA THR A 14 1.53 -21.27 -9.37
C THR A 14 2.36 -20.59 -8.28
N GLY A 15 1.72 -20.18 -7.18
CA GLY A 15 2.42 -19.63 -6.02
C GLY A 15 2.79 -18.15 -6.11
N VAL A 16 2.01 -17.36 -6.86
CA VAL A 16 2.09 -15.89 -6.85
C VAL A 16 1.25 -15.33 -5.70
N PRO A 17 1.80 -14.36 -4.93
CA PRO A 17 3.18 -13.90 -4.90
C PRO A 17 4.09 -14.94 -4.24
N GLY A 18 5.37 -14.96 -4.61
CA GLY A 18 6.36 -15.75 -3.88
C GLY A 18 6.47 -15.24 -2.44
N CYS A 19 6.08 -16.07 -1.48
CA CYS A 19 6.20 -15.73 -0.07
C CYS A 19 7.39 -16.46 0.54
N PRO A 20 8.25 -15.80 1.34
CA PRO A 20 9.26 -16.48 2.13
C PRO A 20 8.58 -17.38 3.19
N ALA A 21 9.32 -18.36 3.73
CA ALA A 21 8.82 -19.27 4.77
C ALA A 21 8.38 -18.53 6.06
N ARG A 22 8.84 -17.33 6.26
CA ARG A 22 8.48 -16.40 7.33
C ARG A 22 8.23 -15.01 6.74
N PRO A 23 7.34 -14.21 7.35
CA PRO A 23 6.56 -14.44 8.58
C PRO A 23 5.48 -15.51 8.44
N GLU A 24 5.09 -16.10 9.58
CA GLU A 24 3.86 -16.90 9.65
C GLU A 24 2.65 -16.00 9.33
N LEU A 25 1.84 -16.40 8.35
CA LEU A 25 0.66 -15.66 7.94
C LEU A 25 -0.57 -16.13 8.73
N ARG A 26 -1.29 -15.21 9.33
CA ARG A 26 -2.49 -15.45 10.14
C ARG A 26 -3.63 -14.53 9.70
N SER A 27 -4.85 -14.85 10.14
CA SER A 27 -5.95 -13.89 10.06
C SER A 27 -5.59 -12.61 10.83
N HIS A 28 -6.01 -11.46 10.33
CA HIS A 28 -5.78 -10.16 11.01
C HIS A 28 -6.36 -10.12 12.43
N LEU A 29 -7.34 -10.97 12.74
CA LEU A 29 -7.92 -11.12 14.07
C LEU A 29 -7.01 -11.88 15.03
N ASP A 30 -6.14 -12.75 14.50
CA ASP A 30 -5.27 -13.64 15.27
C ASP A 30 -3.85 -13.07 15.44
N VAL A 31 -3.56 -11.91 14.85
CA VAL A 31 -2.27 -11.22 15.07
C VAL A 31 -2.29 -10.54 16.44
N PRO A 32 -1.37 -10.91 17.36
CA PRO A 32 -1.36 -10.35 18.72
C PRO A 32 -1.12 -8.84 18.71
N LYS A 33 -1.97 -8.11 19.43
CA LYS A 33 -1.76 -6.67 19.66
C LYS A 33 -0.75 -6.48 20.79
N ARG A 34 0.29 -5.70 20.55
CA ARG A 34 1.34 -5.36 21.51
C ARG A 34 1.42 -3.86 21.74
N SER A 35 1.88 -3.47 22.92
CA SER A 35 2.07 -2.05 23.24
C SER A 35 3.42 -1.58 22.70
N PRO A 36 3.50 -0.51 21.90
CA PRO A 36 4.77 0.01 21.40
C PRO A 36 5.62 0.70 22.47
N PHE A 37 5.14 0.74 23.72
CA PHE A 37 5.93 1.24 24.86
C PHE A 37 6.91 0.18 25.42
N THR A 38 6.91 -1.03 24.87
CA THR A 38 7.92 -2.07 25.12
C THR A 38 8.77 -2.27 23.86
N ASN A 39 10.02 -2.71 24.01
CA ASN A 39 10.91 -2.96 22.87
C ASN A 39 10.30 -3.98 21.90
N GLU A 40 9.82 -5.12 22.42
CA GLU A 40 9.15 -6.14 21.60
C GLU A 40 7.88 -5.60 20.91
N GLY A 41 7.08 -4.79 21.59
CA GLY A 41 5.87 -4.23 21.01
C GLY A 41 6.13 -3.18 19.94
N LEU A 42 7.20 -2.38 20.10
CA LEU A 42 7.68 -1.47 19.08
C LEU A 42 8.19 -2.25 17.86
N ALA A 43 9.01 -3.27 18.07
CA ALA A 43 9.50 -4.13 16.99
C ALA A 43 8.36 -4.83 16.25
N ALA A 44 7.35 -5.35 16.97
CA ALA A 44 6.17 -5.97 16.35
C ALA A 44 5.34 -4.97 15.50
N LEU A 45 5.22 -3.71 15.94
CA LEU A 45 4.57 -2.65 15.16
C LEU A 45 5.36 -2.35 13.88
N LEU A 46 6.67 -2.17 13.99
CA LEU A 46 7.53 -1.90 12.83
C LEU A 46 7.57 -3.09 11.87
N HIS A 47 7.59 -4.32 12.39
CA HIS A 47 7.50 -5.52 11.57
C HIS A 47 6.19 -5.59 10.77
N ALA A 48 5.06 -5.18 11.36
CA ALA A 48 3.79 -5.13 10.66
C ALA A 48 3.83 -4.11 9.50
N VAL A 49 4.46 -2.94 9.70
CA VAL A 49 4.69 -1.98 8.60
C VAL A 49 5.63 -2.57 7.55
N THR A 50 6.76 -3.17 7.97
CA THR A 50 7.70 -3.84 7.06
C THR A 50 7.00 -4.89 6.18
N HIS A 51 6.01 -5.60 6.72
CA HIS A 51 5.23 -6.57 5.95
C HIS A 51 4.27 -5.91 4.96
N ILE A 52 3.76 -4.73 5.26
CA ILE A 52 2.97 -3.92 4.31
C ILE A 52 3.86 -3.52 3.12
N GLU A 53 5.05 -2.98 3.36
CA GLU A 53 6.01 -2.59 2.31
C GLU A 53 6.43 -3.82 1.45
N PHE A 54 6.67 -4.98 2.08
CA PHE A 54 6.95 -6.22 1.34
C PHE A 54 5.81 -6.59 0.37
N ASN A 55 4.56 -6.47 0.82
CA ASN A 55 3.42 -6.70 -0.05
C ASN A 55 3.30 -5.63 -1.13
N ALA A 56 3.58 -4.36 -0.82
CA ALA A 56 3.54 -3.25 -1.77
C ALA A 56 4.54 -3.44 -2.92
N ILE A 57 5.75 -3.97 -2.66
CA ILE A 57 6.68 -4.39 -3.72
C ILE A 57 6.00 -5.41 -4.65
N ASN A 58 5.39 -6.44 -4.08
CA ASN A 58 4.72 -7.48 -4.87
C ASN A 58 3.51 -6.92 -5.65
N LEU A 59 2.75 -5.99 -5.06
CA LEU A 59 1.62 -5.32 -5.71
C LEU A 59 2.05 -4.54 -6.95
N ALA A 60 3.13 -3.76 -6.83
CA ALA A 60 3.65 -2.95 -7.93
C ALA A 60 4.20 -3.84 -9.06
N LEU A 61 4.93 -4.91 -8.72
CA LEU A 61 5.44 -5.87 -9.68
C LEU A 61 4.30 -6.67 -10.35
N ASP A 62 3.27 -7.06 -9.59
CA ASP A 62 2.08 -7.74 -10.14
C ASP A 62 1.31 -6.83 -11.11
N ALA A 63 1.22 -5.52 -10.81
CA ALA A 63 0.58 -4.56 -11.72
C ALA A 63 1.29 -4.49 -13.07
N ILE A 64 2.63 -4.50 -13.08
CA ILE A 64 3.46 -4.51 -14.29
C ILE A 64 3.26 -5.81 -15.07
N TRP A 65 3.37 -6.93 -14.38
CA TRP A 65 3.38 -8.24 -15.00
C TRP A 65 2.01 -8.66 -15.52
N ARG A 66 0.95 -8.32 -14.80
CA ARG A 66 -0.41 -8.83 -15.04
C ARG A 66 -1.16 -8.08 -16.13
N PHE A 67 -0.97 -6.78 -16.26
CA PHE A 67 -1.80 -5.93 -17.13
C PHE A 67 -1.04 -5.50 -18.36
N ALA A 68 -1.07 -6.36 -19.39
CA ALA A 68 -0.56 -6.04 -20.72
C ALA A 68 -1.42 -4.98 -21.45
N GLY A 69 -0.85 -4.32 -22.46
CA GLY A 69 -1.54 -3.35 -23.29
C GLY A 69 -1.75 -1.97 -22.67
N MET A 70 -1.13 -1.69 -21.52
CA MET A 70 -1.12 -0.35 -20.93
C MET A 70 -0.05 0.52 -21.62
N PRO A 71 -0.19 1.87 -21.58
CA PRO A 71 0.87 2.76 -22.06
C PRO A 71 2.21 2.51 -21.36
N GLU A 72 3.33 2.76 -22.06
CA GLU A 72 4.68 2.53 -21.53
C GLU A 72 4.91 3.21 -20.17
N ASN A 73 4.39 4.43 -19.98
CA ASN A 73 4.50 5.16 -18.72
C ASN A 73 3.85 4.42 -17.53
N TYR A 74 2.82 3.60 -17.77
CA TYR A 74 2.24 2.77 -16.71
C TYR A 74 3.28 1.85 -16.08
N TYR A 75 4.07 1.20 -16.91
CA TYR A 75 5.09 0.26 -16.44
C TYR A 75 6.25 0.98 -15.75
N LEU A 76 6.65 2.15 -16.26
CA LEU A 76 7.70 2.98 -15.64
C LEU A 76 7.27 3.52 -14.28
N ASP A 77 6.02 3.97 -14.14
CA ASP A 77 5.46 4.45 -12.89
C ASP A 77 5.46 3.33 -11.84
N TRP A 78 4.96 2.14 -12.19
CA TRP A 78 4.94 1.02 -11.24
C TRP A 78 6.32 0.43 -10.94
N LEU A 79 7.28 0.53 -11.85
CA LEU A 79 8.68 0.20 -11.55
C LEU A 79 9.29 1.18 -10.54
N THR A 80 8.95 2.46 -10.64
CA THR A 80 9.36 3.47 -9.66
C THR A 80 8.78 3.14 -8.29
N VAL A 81 7.48 2.86 -8.22
CA VAL A 81 6.81 2.43 -6.97
C VAL A 81 7.51 1.20 -6.39
N ALA A 82 7.74 0.15 -7.19
CA ALA A 82 8.39 -1.08 -6.70
C ALA A 82 9.81 -0.81 -6.12
N ALA A 83 10.55 0.10 -6.72
CA ALA A 83 11.88 0.48 -6.24
C ALA A 83 11.83 1.26 -4.92
N GLU A 84 10.88 2.19 -4.78
CA GLU A 84 10.67 2.97 -3.56
C GLU A 84 10.16 2.07 -2.43
N GLU A 85 9.23 1.15 -2.68
CA GLU A 85 8.75 0.16 -1.70
C GLU A 85 9.87 -0.78 -1.22
N ALA A 86 10.76 -1.20 -2.13
CA ALA A 86 11.94 -1.99 -1.75
C ALA A 86 12.91 -1.19 -0.87
N HIS A 87 12.99 0.12 -1.09
CA HIS A 87 13.75 1.02 -0.23
C HIS A 87 13.10 1.15 1.16
N HIS A 88 11.80 1.35 1.24
CA HIS A 88 11.04 1.42 2.49
C HIS A 88 11.19 0.13 3.31
N PHE A 89 10.99 -1.02 2.67
CA PHE A 89 11.25 -2.33 3.29
C PHE A 89 12.66 -2.42 3.86
N SER A 90 13.67 -1.98 3.11
CA SER A 90 15.06 -2.06 3.51
C SER A 90 15.37 -1.16 4.72
N LEU A 91 14.81 0.07 4.76
CA LEU A 91 14.95 0.99 5.90
C LEU A 91 14.34 0.40 7.18
N LEU A 92 13.11 -0.13 7.09
CA LEU A 92 12.41 -0.71 8.22
C LEU A 92 13.09 -1.98 8.72
N ARG A 93 13.52 -2.87 7.80
CA ARG A 93 14.24 -4.10 8.16
C ARG A 93 15.58 -3.81 8.84
N ALA A 94 16.35 -2.86 8.30
CA ALA A 94 17.62 -2.45 8.92
C ALA A 94 17.39 -1.90 10.33
N HIS A 95 16.31 -1.15 10.54
CA HIS A 95 15.95 -0.66 11.86
C HIS A 95 15.53 -1.78 12.81
N LEU A 96 14.70 -2.74 12.35
CA LEU A 96 14.39 -3.94 13.15
C LEU A 96 15.65 -4.69 13.58
N GLN A 97 16.62 -4.86 12.67
CA GLN A 97 17.88 -5.52 12.97
C GLN A 97 18.70 -4.78 14.03
N SER A 98 18.71 -3.44 14.00
CA SER A 98 19.35 -2.64 15.05
C SER A 98 18.70 -2.79 16.43
N MET A 99 17.42 -3.17 16.48
CA MET A 99 16.67 -3.46 17.70
C MET A 99 16.82 -4.92 18.17
N GLY A 100 17.53 -5.78 17.42
CA GLY A 100 17.72 -7.21 17.74
C GLY A 100 16.64 -8.13 17.19
N TYR A 101 15.84 -7.67 16.21
CA TYR A 101 14.79 -8.42 15.52
C TYR A 101 15.02 -8.44 14.01
N ASP A 102 14.32 -9.30 13.26
CA ASP A 102 14.35 -9.28 11.80
C ASP A 102 12.94 -9.48 11.22
N TYR A 103 12.80 -9.23 9.94
CA TYR A 103 11.59 -9.56 9.20
C TYR A 103 11.36 -11.07 9.22
N GLY A 104 10.16 -11.46 9.66
CA GLY A 104 9.80 -12.86 9.88
C GLY A 104 9.70 -13.27 11.34
N ASP A 105 10.15 -12.45 12.29
CA ASP A 105 10.13 -12.80 13.73
C ASP A 105 8.73 -12.68 14.37
N PHE A 106 7.83 -11.93 13.75
CA PHE A 106 6.44 -11.77 14.20
C PHE A 106 5.47 -12.27 13.15
N PRO A 107 4.27 -12.75 13.53
CA PRO A 107 3.24 -13.11 12.56
C PRO A 107 2.70 -11.87 11.83
N ALA A 108 2.23 -12.08 10.60
CA ALA A 108 1.66 -11.07 9.73
C ALA A 108 0.33 -11.54 9.11
N HIS A 109 -0.33 -10.70 8.30
CA HIS A 109 -1.58 -11.05 7.64
C HIS A 109 -1.58 -10.67 6.16
N THR A 110 -2.42 -11.34 5.36
CA THR A 110 -2.49 -11.20 3.89
C THR A 110 -3.41 -10.10 3.39
N GLY A 111 -4.01 -9.28 4.25
CA GLY A 111 -5.15 -8.41 3.90
C GLY A 111 -4.93 -7.45 2.73
N LEU A 112 -3.70 -7.05 2.45
CA LEU A 112 -3.38 -6.22 1.29
C LEU A 112 -3.41 -7.05 -0.01
N TRP A 113 -2.83 -8.27 0.03
CA TRP A 113 -2.81 -9.17 -1.11
C TRP A 113 -4.19 -9.71 -1.47
N ASP A 114 -5.09 -9.89 -0.51
CA ASP A 114 -6.44 -10.41 -0.75
C ASP A 114 -7.23 -9.55 -1.75
N MET A 115 -7.09 -8.22 -1.71
CA MET A 115 -7.72 -7.33 -2.68
C MET A 115 -7.03 -7.39 -4.05
N THR A 116 -5.73 -7.60 -4.08
CA THR A 116 -4.96 -7.81 -5.30
C THR A 116 -5.45 -9.04 -6.05
N GLU A 117 -5.64 -10.14 -5.35
CA GLU A 117 -6.19 -11.38 -5.92
C GLU A 117 -7.62 -11.17 -6.43
N LYS A 118 -8.48 -10.49 -5.66
CA LYS A 118 -9.85 -10.18 -6.09
C LYS A 118 -9.90 -9.37 -7.38
N THR A 119 -8.94 -8.47 -7.60
CA THR A 119 -8.92 -7.55 -8.75
C THR A 119 -8.00 -7.99 -9.90
N LYS A 120 -7.49 -9.21 -9.87
CA LYS A 120 -6.49 -9.69 -10.82
C LYS A 120 -6.93 -9.71 -12.29
N SER A 121 -8.22 -9.75 -12.57
CA SER A 121 -8.78 -9.76 -13.91
C SER A 121 -9.23 -8.40 -14.46
N ASP A 122 -9.15 -7.34 -13.65
CA ASP A 122 -9.62 -6.00 -14.06
C ASP A 122 -8.66 -4.91 -13.56
N VAL A 123 -7.87 -4.35 -14.47
CA VAL A 123 -6.94 -3.27 -14.20
C VAL A 123 -7.63 -2.03 -13.63
N LEU A 124 -8.86 -1.71 -14.06
CA LEU A 124 -9.62 -0.57 -13.54
C LEU A 124 -9.97 -0.78 -12.06
N ALA A 125 -10.46 -1.96 -11.70
CA ALA A 125 -10.74 -2.32 -10.31
C ALA A 125 -9.45 -2.36 -9.48
N ARG A 126 -8.34 -2.86 -10.03
CA ARG A 126 -7.02 -2.86 -9.38
C ARG A 126 -6.59 -1.45 -9.03
N MET A 127 -6.63 -0.50 -9.97
CA MET A 127 -6.23 0.89 -9.72
C MET A 127 -7.15 1.60 -8.73
N ALA A 128 -8.44 1.31 -8.78
CA ALA A 128 -9.42 1.86 -7.83
C ALA A 128 -9.23 1.36 -6.40
N LEU A 129 -9.02 0.06 -6.22
CA LEU A 129 -9.18 -0.59 -4.92
C LEU A 129 -7.86 -0.91 -4.20
N VAL A 130 -6.75 -1.01 -4.91
CA VAL A 130 -5.45 -1.26 -4.30
C VAL A 130 -4.74 0.07 -4.01
N PRO A 131 -4.11 0.79 -4.96
CA PRO A 131 -3.37 2.00 -4.62
C PRO A 131 -4.28 3.12 -4.09
N ARG A 132 -5.38 3.39 -4.79
CA ARG A 132 -6.28 4.49 -4.45
C ARG A 132 -7.06 4.26 -3.15
N THR A 133 -7.30 3.02 -2.72
CA THR A 133 -8.07 2.69 -1.52
C THR A 133 -7.20 2.16 -0.39
N LEU A 134 -6.46 1.07 -0.62
CA LEU A 134 -5.73 0.40 0.45
C LEU A 134 -4.43 1.11 0.80
N GLU A 135 -3.60 1.50 -0.18
CA GLU A 135 -2.37 2.26 0.08
C GLU A 135 -2.68 3.67 0.58
N ALA A 136 -3.73 4.33 0.05
CA ALA A 136 -4.18 5.63 0.57
C ALA A 136 -4.56 5.62 2.06
N ARG A 137 -4.81 4.45 2.67
CA ARG A 137 -4.95 4.31 4.13
C ARG A 137 -3.64 4.56 4.86
N GLY A 138 -2.50 4.33 4.23
CA GLY A 138 -1.18 4.69 4.73
C GLY A 138 -1.07 6.19 4.97
N LEU A 139 -1.61 7.02 4.05
CA LEU A 139 -1.63 8.47 4.21
C LEU A 139 -2.36 8.92 5.49
N ASP A 140 -3.41 8.20 5.88
CA ASP A 140 -4.24 8.51 7.06
C ASP A 140 -3.66 7.91 8.35
N ALA A 141 -3.09 6.71 8.27
CA ALA A 141 -2.62 5.95 9.43
C ALA A 141 -1.25 6.41 9.94
N THR A 142 -0.40 6.92 9.06
CA THR A 142 0.98 7.29 9.40
C THR A 142 1.07 8.45 10.40
N PRO A 143 0.36 9.59 10.25
CA PRO A 143 0.46 10.68 11.20
C PRO A 143 0.09 10.32 12.66
N PRO A 144 -1.03 9.61 12.95
CA PRO A 144 -1.32 9.17 14.31
C PRO A 144 -0.30 8.13 14.83
N MET A 145 0.24 7.27 13.97
CA MET A 145 1.31 6.35 14.34
C MET A 145 2.56 7.10 14.77
N GLN A 146 3.01 8.08 13.99
CA GLN A 146 4.14 8.95 14.34
C GLN A 146 3.91 9.71 15.64
N ALA A 147 2.70 10.25 15.85
CA ALA A 147 2.37 10.93 17.09
C ALA A 147 2.46 9.99 18.31
N LYS A 148 2.07 8.73 18.15
CA LYS A 148 2.21 7.70 19.19
C LYS A 148 3.67 7.35 19.44
N LEU A 149 4.49 7.19 18.40
CA LEU A 149 5.91 6.90 18.51
C LEU A 149 6.69 8.04 19.18
N ARG A 150 6.34 9.30 18.89
CA ARG A 150 6.91 10.47 19.58
C ARG A 150 6.57 10.46 21.07
N LYS A 151 5.40 9.94 21.47
CA LYS A 151 5.06 9.76 22.91
C LYS A 151 5.84 8.61 23.55
N VAL A 152 6.21 7.57 22.81
CA VAL A 152 7.12 6.53 23.29
C VAL A 152 8.48 7.13 23.62
N GLY A 153 9.03 7.97 22.74
CA GLY A 153 10.18 8.85 23.00
C GLY A 153 11.53 8.14 23.09
N THR A 154 11.61 6.83 22.91
CA THR A 154 12.90 6.12 22.87
C THR A 154 13.65 6.45 21.57
N PRO A 155 15.00 6.31 21.54
CA PRO A 155 15.77 6.52 20.32
C PRO A 155 15.23 5.69 19.13
N ASP A 156 14.87 4.43 19.35
CA ASP A 156 14.32 3.55 18.32
C ASP A 156 12.95 4.02 17.82
N ALA A 157 12.07 4.49 18.71
CA ALA A 157 10.77 5.03 18.33
C ALA A 157 10.92 6.34 17.54
N LEU A 158 11.88 7.20 17.89
CA LEU A 158 12.15 8.44 17.14
C LEU A 158 12.79 8.15 15.77
N ARG A 159 13.68 7.15 15.70
CA ARG A 159 14.21 6.69 14.41
C ARG A 159 13.12 6.14 13.50
N ALA A 160 12.16 5.40 14.07
CA ALA A 160 11.00 4.93 13.32
C ALA A 160 10.15 6.08 12.76
N VAL A 161 10.00 7.19 13.50
CA VAL A 161 9.32 8.40 12.98
C VAL A 161 10.02 8.96 11.75
N GLU A 162 11.35 9.05 11.75
CA GLU A 162 12.12 9.53 10.59
C GLU A 162 11.93 8.62 9.36
N ILE A 163 11.89 7.31 9.55
CA ILE A 163 11.63 6.36 8.45
C ILE A 163 10.20 6.55 7.93
N LEU A 164 9.22 6.68 8.82
CA LEU A 164 7.82 6.93 8.44
C LEU A 164 7.62 8.29 7.74
N ASP A 165 8.47 9.29 8.00
CA ASP A 165 8.46 10.56 7.25
C ASP A 165 8.87 10.34 5.78
N VAL A 166 9.88 9.48 5.53
CA VAL A 166 10.28 9.08 4.16
C VAL A 166 9.13 8.35 3.47
N ILE A 167 8.59 7.32 4.11
CA ILE A 167 7.48 6.50 3.57
C ILE A 167 6.29 7.39 3.23
N LEU A 168 5.81 8.22 4.17
CA LEU A 168 4.63 9.09 3.93
C LEU A 168 4.85 10.07 2.75
N ARG A 169 6.06 10.58 2.58
CA ARG A 169 6.39 11.46 1.45
C ARG A 169 6.23 10.73 0.11
N ASP A 170 6.76 9.53 0.01
CA ASP A 170 6.77 8.76 -1.23
C ASP A 170 5.39 8.14 -1.51
N GLU A 171 4.66 7.71 -0.48
CA GLU A 171 3.29 7.21 -0.57
C GLU A 171 2.29 8.19 -1.20
N ILE A 172 2.49 9.50 -1.03
CA ILE A 172 1.70 10.51 -1.75
C ILE A 172 1.86 10.34 -3.26
N GLY A 173 3.08 10.03 -3.72
CA GLY A 173 3.39 9.74 -5.12
C GLY A 173 2.75 8.44 -5.61
N HIS A 174 2.86 7.37 -4.82
CA HIS A 174 2.27 6.05 -5.16
C HIS A 174 0.76 6.13 -5.33
N VAL A 175 0.08 6.78 -4.39
CA VAL A 175 -1.38 7.01 -4.48
C VAL A 175 -1.74 7.94 -5.65
N ALA A 176 -0.90 8.94 -5.97
CA ALA A 176 -1.11 9.81 -7.13
C ALA A 176 -1.02 9.01 -8.44
N ILE A 177 -0.06 8.09 -8.58
CA ILE A 177 0.06 7.16 -9.70
C ILE A 177 -1.21 6.31 -9.82
N GLY A 178 -1.69 5.73 -8.72
CA GLY A 178 -2.94 4.96 -8.71
C GLY A 178 -4.15 5.80 -9.15
N ASN A 179 -4.28 7.03 -8.66
CA ASN A 179 -5.33 7.97 -9.06
C ASN A 179 -5.25 8.36 -10.53
N HIS A 180 -4.03 8.60 -11.04
CA HIS A 180 -3.80 8.91 -12.45
C HIS A 180 -4.29 7.77 -13.37
N TRP A 181 -3.85 6.54 -13.12
CA TRP A 181 -4.20 5.40 -13.96
C TRP A 181 -5.66 4.98 -13.80
N TYR A 182 -6.25 5.13 -12.64
CA TYR A 182 -7.68 4.95 -12.46
C TYR A 182 -8.50 5.91 -13.33
N ARG A 183 -8.18 7.21 -13.29
CA ARG A 183 -8.88 8.20 -14.12
C ARG A 183 -8.63 8.02 -15.61
N TYR A 184 -7.39 7.71 -15.99
CA TYR A 184 -7.07 7.36 -17.37
C TYR A 184 -7.97 6.23 -17.88
N LEU A 185 -8.10 5.14 -17.15
CA LEU A 185 -8.93 4.01 -17.51
C LEU A 185 -10.42 4.34 -17.53
N CYS A 186 -10.91 5.15 -16.59
CA CYS A 186 -12.28 5.67 -16.62
C CYS A 186 -12.54 6.48 -17.89
N GLN A 187 -11.63 7.38 -18.24
CA GLN A 187 -11.75 8.19 -19.47
C GLN A 187 -11.79 7.30 -20.73
N GLN A 188 -10.90 6.32 -20.83
CA GLN A 188 -10.88 5.37 -21.95
C GLN A 188 -12.20 4.58 -22.10
N ARG A 189 -12.88 4.32 -20.99
CA ARG A 189 -14.14 3.55 -20.95
C ARG A 189 -15.39 4.45 -20.92
N GLY A 190 -15.26 5.79 -20.96
CA GLY A 190 -16.38 6.72 -20.87
C GLY A 190 -17.12 6.69 -19.53
N LEU A 191 -16.41 6.42 -18.43
CA LEU A 191 -16.97 6.28 -17.10
C LEU A 191 -16.68 7.54 -16.25
N ASP A 192 -17.64 7.93 -15.41
CA ASP A 192 -17.41 8.93 -14.37
C ASP A 192 -16.61 8.30 -13.21
N PRO A 193 -15.41 8.80 -12.87
CA PRO A 193 -14.55 8.15 -11.88
C PRO A 193 -15.14 8.17 -10.46
N VAL A 194 -15.94 9.17 -10.10
CA VAL A 194 -16.54 9.26 -8.76
C VAL A 194 -17.68 8.24 -8.62
N ALA A 195 -18.61 8.25 -9.57
CA ALA A 195 -19.74 7.33 -9.56
C ALA A 195 -19.30 5.87 -9.73
N HIS A 196 -18.33 5.63 -10.61
CA HIS A 196 -17.86 4.26 -10.89
C HIS A 196 -17.06 3.66 -9.73
N TYR A 197 -16.34 4.48 -8.95
CA TYR A 197 -15.66 4.01 -7.74
C TYR A 197 -16.63 3.35 -6.75
N ALA A 198 -17.81 3.95 -6.55
CA ALA A 198 -18.83 3.37 -5.65
C ALA A 198 -19.34 2.00 -6.15
N VAL A 199 -19.44 1.82 -7.47
CA VAL A 199 -19.81 0.54 -8.08
C VAL A 199 -18.74 -0.51 -7.79
N LEU A 200 -17.47 -0.21 -8.05
CA LEU A 200 -16.34 -1.11 -7.81
C LEU A 200 -16.19 -1.44 -6.31
N ALA A 201 -16.29 -0.44 -5.45
CA ALA A 201 -16.19 -0.66 -4.00
C ALA A 201 -17.27 -1.63 -3.49
N LYS A 202 -18.48 -1.54 -4.02
CA LYS A 202 -19.57 -2.47 -3.70
C LYS A 202 -19.35 -3.86 -4.31
N GLN A 203 -18.93 -3.92 -5.59
CA GLN A 203 -18.75 -5.18 -6.32
C GLN A 203 -17.68 -6.07 -5.68
N TYR A 204 -16.58 -5.47 -5.21
CA TYR A 204 -15.43 -6.17 -4.65
C TYR A 204 -15.43 -6.22 -3.12
N ASP A 205 -16.50 -5.75 -2.48
CA ASP A 205 -16.61 -5.65 -1.02
C ASP A 205 -15.38 -4.95 -0.41
N ALA A 206 -15.09 -3.75 -0.95
CA ALA A 206 -13.95 -2.97 -0.50
C ALA A 206 -14.13 -2.52 0.95
N PRO A 207 -13.07 -2.51 1.76
CA PRO A 207 -13.17 -2.10 3.15
C PRO A 207 -13.56 -0.62 3.24
N ARG A 208 -14.46 -0.31 4.18
CA ARG A 208 -14.86 1.08 4.46
C ARG A 208 -13.64 1.89 4.89
N ILE A 209 -13.56 3.09 4.37
CA ILE A 209 -12.58 4.08 4.81
C ILE A 209 -12.99 4.55 6.18
N LYS A 210 -12.02 4.67 7.11
CA LYS A 210 -12.25 5.12 8.49
C LYS A 210 -11.37 6.33 8.75
N GLY A 211 -11.96 7.39 9.29
CA GLY A 211 -11.23 8.59 9.69
C GLY A 211 -10.42 8.43 10.98
N PRO A 212 -9.65 9.45 11.34
CA PRO A 212 -9.53 10.73 10.65
C PRO A 212 -8.73 10.65 9.35
N LEU A 213 -9.11 11.41 8.32
CA LEU A 213 -8.42 11.44 7.03
C LEU A 213 -7.33 12.53 7.00
N ASN A 214 -6.19 12.21 6.40
CA ASN A 214 -5.15 13.20 6.06
C ASN A 214 -5.52 13.89 4.74
N LEU A 215 -6.45 14.85 4.81
CA LEU A 215 -7.00 15.53 3.63
C LEU A 215 -5.90 16.22 2.81
N ASP A 216 -4.84 16.74 3.45
CA ASP A 216 -3.76 17.44 2.74
C ASP A 216 -2.92 16.45 1.92
N ALA A 217 -2.54 15.30 2.49
CA ALA A 217 -1.85 14.26 1.74
C ALA A 217 -2.72 13.70 0.61
N ARG A 218 -4.00 13.47 0.87
CA ARG A 218 -4.94 13.02 -0.17
C ARG A 218 -5.12 14.03 -1.31
N ARG A 219 -5.20 15.34 -1.02
CA ARG A 219 -5.20 16.37 -2.08
C ARG A 219 -3.92 16.33 -2.91
N LYS A 220 -2.75 16.24 -2.26
CA LYS A 220 -1.47 16.11 -2.95
C LYS A 220 -1.40 14.85 -3.81
N ALA A 221 -2.00 13.76 -3.35
CA ALA A 221 -2.15 12.51 -4.10
C ALA A 221 -3.23 12.58 -5.20
N GLY A 222 -3.81 13.75 -5.45
CA GLY A 222 -4.71 14.00 -6.57
C GLY A 222 -6.17 13.63 -6.33
N PHE A 223 -6.64 13.47 -5.10
CA PHE A 223 -8.07 13.40 -4.81
C PHE A 223 -8.72 14.75 -5.00
N GLU A 224 -9.84 14.80 -5.70
CA GLU A 224 -10.60 16.03 -5.92
C GLU A 224 -11.47 16.41 -4.70
N ALA A 225 -11.87 17.68 -4.61
CA ALA A 225 -12.64 18.18 -3.48
C ALA A 225 -13.96 17.39 -3.28
N ALA A 226 -14.69 17.11 -4.35
CA ALA A 226 -15.94 16.35 -4.28
C ALA A 226 -15.72 14.90 -3.78
N GLU A 227 -14.62 14.27 -4.17
CA GLU A 227 -14.24 12.93 -3.69
C GLU A 227 -13.93 12.96 -2.19
N LEU A 228 -13.19 13.99 -1.73
CA LEU A 228 -12.82 14.12 -0.32
C LEU A 228 -14.04 14.42 0.57
N GLU A 229 -15.00 15.18 0.07
CA GLU A 229 -16.27 15.43 0.78
C GLU A 229 -17.03 14.12 0.97
N LEU A 230 -17.18 13.31 -0.10
CA LEU A 230 -17.85 12.01 -0.01
C LEU A 230 -17.13 11.06 0.94
N LEU A 231 -15.80 11.00 0.87
CA LEU A 231 -15.00 10.16 1.77
C LEU A 231 -15.18 10.60 3.24
N ASN A 232 -15.18 11.90 3.51
CA ASN A 232 -15.29 12.43 4.87
C ASN A 232 -16.71 12.24 5.46
N LEU A 233 -17.75 12.20 4.62
CA LEU A 233 -19.12 11.90 5.06
C LEU A 233 -19.31 10.43 5.45
N HIS A 234 -18.46 9.53 4.97
CA HIS A 234 -18.56 8.09 5.20
C HIS A 234 -17.45 7.53 6.10
N ALA A 235 -16.49 8.37 6.54
CA ALA A 235 -15.40 8.04 7.45
C ALA A 235 -15.79 8.23 8.92
#